data_57614428e604a1d30e9b14dc0bb8e3ae
#
_entry.id   57614428e604a1d30e9b14dc0bb8e3ae
#
_cell.length_a   1.000
_cell.length_b   1.000
_cell.length_c   1.000
_cell.angle_alpha   90.00
_cell.angle_beta   90.00
_cell.angle_gamma   90.00
#
_symmetry.space_group_name_H-M   'P 1'
#
loop_
_entity.id
_entity.type
_entity.pdbx_description
1 polymer ?
#
loop_
_entity_poly.entity_id
_entity_poly.type
_entity_poly.pdbx_seq_one_letter_code
_entity_poly.pdbx_strand_id
1 'polypeptide(L)'
;MGDAWQRTKRITSAAFRPVRGRDLSLHAAAITFYGGIAVVPVALLAIWLTSLLVGGDRVRRLTSYAVETLPNAIGAPRAVDALVAAGVELTPLLALASLLPASLYGEGLRRAFVSVAASHTEESLVGWRGRLLLLPLLAPAPALLLSILIALPTTTRLVRQGGWIGALGVVLSFLAVWLVLTPVLMWVFRVVGPDSPDWLSTLALGSFTAANLSGFLHGFVLFASLPLDLGAPFGGFDEIGACVAVLLWLYLFHVIVLAGYSATLALSRWRASRA
;
A
#
# COMPACT_ATOMS: atom_id res chain seq x y z
N MET A 1 28.51 -13.44 -23.44
CA MET A 1 27.34 -13.71 -22.59
C MET A 1 27.66 -13.76 -21.09
N GLY A 2 28.87 -14.11 -20.66
CA GLY A 2 29.29 -14.21 -19.25
C GLY A 2 29.34 -12.87 -18.49
N ASP A 3 29.77 -11.80 -19.14
CA ASP A 3 29.94 -10.49 -18.47
C ASP A 3 28.62 -9.79 -18.09
N ALA A 4 27.59 -9.89 -18.92
CA ALA A 4 26.28 -9.34 -18.63
C ALA A 4 25.64 -10.04 -17.41
N TRP A 5 25.73 -11.37 -17.37
CA TRP A 5 25.24 -12.18 -16.26
C TRP A 5 25.98 -11.89 -14.95
N GLN A 6 27.31 -11.78 -14.99
CA GLN A 6 28.10 -11.43 -13.80
C GLN A 6 27.83 -10.00 -13.33
N ARG A 7 27.59 -9.05 -14.25
CA ARG A 7 27.16 -7.69 -13.91
C ARG A 7 25.79 -7.67 -13.25
N THR A 8 24.80 -8.40 -13.81
CA THR A 8 23.47 -8.51 -13.22
C THR A 8 23.55 -9.14 -11.82
N LYS A 9 24.33 -10.20 -11.64
CA LYS A 9 24.54 -10.87 -10.35
C LYS A 9 25.23 -9.94 -9.32
N ARG A 10 26.16 -9.09 -9.74
CA ARG A 10 26.78 -8.07 -8.86
C ARG A 10 25.81 -6.96 -8.48
N ILE A 11 24.97 -6.49 -9.41
CA ILE A 11 23.96 -5.46 -9.14
C ILE A 11 22.89 -6.01 -8.20
N THR A 12 22.38 -7.20 -8.45
CA THR A 12 21.40 -7.85 -7.56
C THR A 12 22.01 -8.15 -6.20
N SER A 13 23.23 -8.68 -6.13
CA SER A 13 23.89 -8.94 -4.84
C SER A 13 24.20 -7.64 -4.07
N ALA A 14 24.55 -6.55 -4.76
CA ALA A 14 24.75 -5.24 -4.14
C ALA A 14 23.42 -4.61 -3.66
N ALA A 15 22.34 -4.79 -4.39
CA ALA A 15 21.00 -4.35 -3.98
C ALA A 15 20.50 -5.09 -2.74
N PHE A 16 20.87 -6.38 -2.60
CA PHE A 16 20.48 -7.21 -1.45
C PHE A 16 21.52 -7.25 -0.31
N ARG A 17 22.74 -6.71 -0.48
CA ARG A 17 23.75 -6.62 0.60
C ARG A 17 23.27 -5.81 1.81
N PRO A 18 22.62 -4.64 1.64
CA PRO A 18 22.09 -3.90 2.78
C PRO A 18 20.98 -4.67 3.54
N VAL A 19 20.31 -5.58 2.83
CA VAL A 19 19.19 -6.39 3.37
C VAL A 19 19.71 -7.60 4.16
N ARG A 20 20.87 -8.16 3.80
CA ARG A 20 21.42 -9.39 4.41
C ARG A 20 21.91 -9.27 5.85
N GLY A 21 22.18 -8.08 6.33
CA GLY A 21 22.67 -7.87 7.73
C GLY A 21 21.67 -7.13 8.60
N ARG A 22 20.46 -6.85 8.09
CA ARG A 22 19.42 -6.11 8.79
C ARG A 22 18.15 -6.93 8.81
N ASP A 23 17.50 -6.93 9.94
CA ASP A 23 16.26 -7.68 10.14
C ASP A 23 15.10 -6.99 9.40
N LEU A 24 15.09 -7.14 8.04
CA LEU A 24 14.07 -6.58 7.18
C LEU A 24 12.67 -7.06 7.61
N SER A 25 12.60 -8.31 8.07
CA SER A 25 11.36 -8.91 8.53
C SER A 25 10.83 -8.21 9.78
N LEU A 26 11.71 -7.88 10.72
CA LEU A 26 11.33 -7.14 11.93
C LEU A 26 10.84 -5.73 11.59
N HIS A 27 11.52 -5.03 10.68
CA HIS A 27 11.08 -3.70 10.25
C HIS A 27 9.75 -3.75 9.49
N ALA A 28 9.55 -4.75 8.63
CA ALA A 28 8.27 -4.97 7.95
C ALA A 28 7.14 -5.25 8.95
N ALA A 29 7.40 -6.08 9.98
CA ALA A 29 6.43 -6.34 11.04
C ALA A 29 6.10 -5.08 11.84
N ALA A 30 7.11 -4.26 12.18
CA ALA A 30 6.90 -2.99 12.86
C ALA A 30 6.04 -2.02 12.03
N ILE A 31 6.32 -1.86 10.71
CA ILE A 31 5.48 -1.02 9.84
C ILE A 31 4.07 -1.59 9.74
N THR A 32 3.93 -2.91 9.70
CA THR A 32 2.62 -3.58 9.65
C THR A 32 1.79 -3.26 10.88
N PHE A 33 2.39 -3.21 12.05
CA PHE A 33 1.71 -2.77 13.27
C PHE A 33 1.22 -1.32 13.15
N TYR A 34 2.07 -0.40 12.72
CA TYR A 34 1.67 1.01 12.49
C TYR A 34 0.61 1.13 11.39
N GLY A 35 0.73 0.34 10.32
CA GLY A 35 -0.26 0.28 9.23
C GLY A 35 -1.61 -0.25 9.71
N GLY A 36 -1.61 -1.30 10.54
CA GLY A 36 -2.83 -1.84 11.13
C GLY A 36 -3.59 -0.81 11.99
N ILE A 37 -2.86 0.00 12.77
CA ILE A 37 -3.47 1.10 13.54
C ILE A 37 -3.99 2.22 12.63
N ALA A 38 -3.29 2.52 11.55
CA ALA A 38 -3.58 3.67 10.70
C ALA A 38 -4.63 3.40 9.61
N VAL A 39 -4.85 2.15 9.19
CA VAL A 39 -5.66 1.81 8.01
C VAL A 39 -7.10 2.30 8.13
N VAL A 40 -7.75 2.09 9.28
CA VAL A 40 -9.12 2.55 9.52
C VAL A 40 -9.20 4.09 9.57
N PRO A 41 -8.39 4.79 10.37
CA PRO A 41 -8.36 6.25 10.37
C PRO A 41 -8.09 6.87 8.98
N VAL A 42 -7.14 6.32 8.21
CA VAL A 42 -6.86 6.79 6.84
C VAL A 42 -8.07 6.59 5.93
N ALA A 43 -8.72 5.43 6.00
CA ALA A 43 -9.92 5.16 5.21
C ALA A 43 -11.07 6.11 5.58
N LEU A 44 -11.32 6.34 6.88
CA LEU A 44 -12.33 7.29 7.35
C LEU A 44 -12.06 8.71 6.85
N LEU A 45 -10.80 9.18 6.93
CA LEU A 45 -10.39 10.49 6.43
C LEU A 45 -10.56 10.60 4.91
N ALA A 46 -10.18 9.56 4.15
CA ALA A 46 -10.37 9.54 2.70
C ALA A 46 -11.85 9.61 2.32
N ILE A 47 -12.71 8.84 2.98
CA ILE A 47 -14.17 8.85 2.77
C ILE A 47 -14.75 10.20 3.16
N TRP A 48 -14.39 10.75 4.31
CA TRP A 48 -14.84 12.06 4.78
C TRP A 48 -14.47 13.17 3.79
N LEU A 49 -13.19 13.28 3.40
CA LEU A 49 -12.74 14.25 2.41
C LEU A 49 -13.48 14.09 1.07
N THR A 50 -13.72 12.84 0.64
CA THR A 50 -14.47 12.56 -0.58
C THR A 50 -15.92 13.01 -0.44
N SER A 51 -16.55 12.76 0.71
CA SER A 51 -17.94 13.16 0.96
C SER A 51 -18.13 14.68 0.97
N LEU A 52 -17.11 15.44 1.41
CA LEU A 52 -17.13 16.90 1.34
C LEU A 52 -17.07 17.42 -0.11
N LEU A 53 -16.41 16.68 -1.02
CA LEU A 53 -16.24 17.10 -2.42
C LEU A 53 -17.42 16.70 -3.30
N VAL A 54 -17.96 15.49 -3.15
CA VAL A 54 -18.96 14.94 -4.06
C VAL A 54 -20.32 14.67 -3.40
N GLY A 55 -20.42 14.86 -2.10
CA GLY A 55 -21.61 14.56 -1.29
C GLY A 55 -21.65 13.12 -0.77
N GLY A 56 -22.11 12.95 0.46
CA GLY A 56 -22.15 11.63 1.15
C GLY A 56 -23.01 10.60 0.42
N ASP A 57 -24.17 11.00 -0.10
CA ASP A 57 -25.07 10.09 -0.83
C ASP A 57 -24.44 9.53 -2.11
N ARG A 58 -23.61 10.33 -2.76
CA ARG A 58 -22.88 9.86 -3.95
C ARG A 58 -21.81 8.85 -3.59
N VAL A 59 -21.09 9.08 -2.49
CA VAL A 59 -20.11 8.12 -1.97
C VAL A 59 -20.81 6.81 -1.63
N ARG A 60 -21.92 6.83 -0.87
CA ARG A 60 -22.69 5.63 -0.51
C ARG A 60 -23.15 4.86 -1.75
N ARG A 61 -23.72 5.53 -2.76
CA ARG A 61 -24.16 4.87 -4.01
C ARG A 61 -22.98 4.24 -4.77
N LEU A 62 -21.85 4.93 -4.91
CA LEU A 62 -20.69 4.37 -5.61
C LEU A 62 -20.12 3.17 -4.85
N THR A 63 -20.10 3.24 -3.52
CA THR A 63 -19.63 2.13 -2.68
C THR A 63 -20.53 0.92 -2.77
N SER A 64 -21.87 1.07 -2.79
CA SER A 64 -22.78 -0.08 -2.89
C SER A 64 -22.52 -0.91 -4.16
N TYR A 65 -22.24 -0.26 -5.30
CA TYR A 65 -21.84 -0.96 -6.53
C TYR A 65 -20.47 -1.66 -6.41
N ALA A 66 -19.54 -1.09 -5.65
CA ALA A 66 -18.23 -1.68 -5.44
C ALA A 66 -18.29 -2.88 -4.47
N VAL A 67 -19.09 -2.77 -3.41
CA VAL A 67 -19.29 -3.81 -2.38
C VAL A 67 -19.82 -5.11 -2.98
N GLU A 68 -20.74 -5.04 -3.95
CA GLU A 68 -21.26 -6.21 -4.66
C GLU A 68 -20.19 -7.04 -5.38
N THR A 69 -19.00 -6.47 -5.58
CA THR A 69 -17.88 -7.13 -6.26
C THR A 69 -16.85 -7.72 -5.30
N LEU A 70 -16.96 -7.45 -4.00
CA LEU A 70 -15.99 -7.88 -2.99
C LEU A 70 -16.22 -9.34 -2.55
N PRO A 71 -15.14 -10.07 -2.20
CA PRO A 71 -15.25 -11.40 -1.64
C PRO A 71 -15.93 -11.40 -0.27
N ASN A 72 -16.88 -12.31 -0.05
CA ASN A 72 -17.60 -12.43 1.23
C ASN A 72 -16.77 -13.15 2.31
N ALA A 73 -15.83 -13.99 1.93
CA ALA A 73 -15.10 -14.90 2.83
C ALA A 73 -14.34 -14.19 3.97
N ILE A 74 -13.89 -12.94 3.75
CA ILE A 74 -13.19 -12.14 4.77
C ILE A 74 -14.07 -11.05 5.39
N GLY A 75 -15.38 -11.09 5.18
CA GLY A 75 -16.30 -10.07 5.70
C GLY A 75 -16.12 -8.67 5.09
N ALA A 76 -15.40 -8.56 3.96
CA ALA A 76 -15.07 -7.30 3.32
C ALA A 76 -16.28 -6.41 3.00
N PRO A 77 -17.43 -6.93 2.49
CA PRO A 77 -18.61 -6.12 2.24
C PRO A 77 -19.10 -5.37 3.48
N ARG A 78 -19.27 -6.09 4.59
CA ARG A 78 -19.72 -5.49 5.86
C ARG A 78 -18.74 -4.45 6.41
N ALA A 79 -17.45 -4.74 6.33
CA ALA A 79 -16.41 -3.82 6.80
C ALA A 79 -16.40 -2.52 5.99
N VAL A 80 -16.54 -2.60 4.67
CA VAL A 80 -16.58 -1.43 3.78
C VAL A 80 -17.84 -0.61 4.01
N ASP A 81 -19.02 -1.25 4.14
CA ASP A 81 -20.27 -0.54 4.45
C ASP A 81 -20.20 0.20 5.78
N ALA A 82 -19.67 -0.44 6.83
CA ALA A 82 -19.47 0.20 8.13
C ALA A 82 -18.49 1.39 8.07
N LEU A 83 -17.36 1.24 7.33
CA LEU A 83 -16.39 2.32 7.13
C LEU A 83 -17.01 3.50 6.37
N VAL A 84 -17.82 3.23 5.35
CA VAL A 84 -18.47 4.29 4.57
C VAL A 84 -19.51 5.02 5.40
N ALA A 85 -20.35 4.30 6.14
CA ALA A 85 -21.32 4.90 7.04
C ALA A 85 -20.61 5.82 8.05
N ALA A 86 -19.60 5.32 8.75
CA ALA A 86 -18.85 6.09 9.73
C ALA A 86 -18.07 7.26 9.11
N GLY A 87 -17.46 7.07 7.93
CA GLY A 87 -16.66 8.09 7.27
C GLY A 87 -17.50 9.24 6.71
N VAL A 88 -18.68 8.97 6.15
CA VAL A 88 -19.60 10.01 5.66
C VAL A 88 -20.15 10.86 6.81
N GLU A 89 -20.36 10.27 7.97
CA GLU A 89 -20.91 10.93 9.16
C GLU A 89 -19.81 11.50 10.08
N LEU A 90 -18.54 11.40 9.68
CA LEU A 90 -17.42 11.84 10.50
C LEU A 90 -17.49 13.35 10.75
N THR A 91 -17.48 13.74 12.03
CA THR A 91 -17.44 15.16 12.38
C THR A 91 -16.04 15.74 12.19
N PRO A 92 -15.89 17.07 11.97
CA PRO A 92 -14.57 17.69 11.84
C PRO A 92 -13.64 17.44 13.05
N LEU A 93 -14.20 17.38 14.25
CA LEU A 93 -13.42 17.09 15.47
C LEU A 93 -12.88 15.65 15.46
N LEU A 94 -13.72 14.67 15.06
CA LEU A 94 -13.28 13.28 14.94
C LEU A 94 -12.33 13.09 13.77
N ALA A 95 -12.50 13.82 12.65
CA ALA A 95 -11.54 13.84 11.56
C ALA A 95 -10.17 14.33 12.03
N LEU A 96 -10.13 15.43 12.79
CA LEU A 96 -8.89 15.93 13.37
C LEU A 96 -8.25 14.90 14.32
N ALA A 97 -9.05 14.26 15.19
CA ALA A 97 -8.57 13.21 16.08
C ALA A 97 -8.01 12.00 15.31
N SER A 98 -8.62 11.64 14.17
CA SER A 98 -8.17 10.54 13.31
C SER A 98 -6.84 10.81 12.61
N LEU A 99 -6.41 12.08 12.47
CA LEU A 99 -5.09 12.41 11.92
C LEU A 99 -3.96 11.87 12.79
N LEU A 100 -4.14 11.78 14.10
CA LEU A 100 -3.11 11.28 15.00
C LEU A 100 -2.75 9.80 14.69
N PRO A 101 -3.67 8.83 14.78
CA PRO A 101 -3.37 7.46 14.46
C PRO A 101 -3.03 7.26 12.96
N ALA A 102 -3.66 8.00 12.04
CA ALA A 102 -3.31 7.96 10.62
C ALA A 102 -1.85 8.35 10.36
N SER A 103 -1.32 9.35 11.09
CA SER A 103 0.05 9.82 10.94
C SER A 103 1.11 8.83 11.44
N LEU A 104 0.75 7.91 12.36
CA LEU A 104 1.68 6.92 12.92
C LEU A 104 2.31 6.03 11.87
N TYR A 105 1.60 5.74 10.78
CA TYR A 105 2.14 4.96 9.68
C TYR A 105 3.35 5.65 9.04
N GLY A 106 3.32 6.96 8.88
CA GLY A 106 4.46 7.74 8.38
C GLY A 106 5.69 7.66 9.28
N GLU A 107 5.48 7.66 10.60
CA GLU A 107 6.56 7.45 11.56
C GLU A 107 7.19 6.07 11.41
N GLY A 108 6.38 5.00 11.41
CA GLY A 108 6.85 3.63 11.27
C GLY A 108 7.62 3.43 9.96
N LEU A 109 7.07 3.93 8.86
CA LEU A 109 7.67 3.83 7.54
C LEU A 109 9.03 4.54 7.47
N ARG A 110 9.11 5.78 7.97
CA ARG A 110 10.37 6.53 8.00
C ARG A 110 11.43 5.87 8.86
N ARG A 111 11.09 5.38 10.05
CA ARG A 111 12.04 4.66 10.93
C ARG A 111 12.62 3.43 10.25
N ALA A 112 11.79 2.65 9.56
CA ALA A 112 12.25 1.49 8.81
C ALA A 112 13.15 1.90 7.62
N PHE A 113 12.82 2.98 6.92
CA PHE A 113 13.67 3.49 5.84
C PHE A 113 15.03 3.99 6.34
N VAL A 114 15.08 4.67 7.49
CA VAL A 114 16.34 5.08 8.13
C VAL A 114 17.21 3.86 8.43
N SER A 115 16.63 2.81 8.99
CA SER A 115 17.34 1.56 9.26
C SER A 115 17.83 0.88 7.97
N VAL A 116 17.00 0.79 6.94
CA VAL A 116 17.37 0.17 5.64
C VAL A 116 18.46 0.98 4.92
N ALA A 117 18.38 2.31 4.96
CA ALA A 117 19.38 3.20 4.32
C ALA A 117 20.74 3.19 5.03
N ALA A 118 20.84 2.70 6.27
CA ALA A 118 21.96 2.89 7.18
C ALA A 118 22.30 4.38 7.38
N SER A 119 21.27 5.20 7.37
CA SER A 119 21.43 6.62 7.60
C SER A 119 21.70 6.87 9.08
N HIS A 120 22.66 7.77 9.37
CA HIS A 120 22.95 8.24 10.72
C HIS A 120 21.98 9.36 11.16
N THR A 121 20.85 9.51 10.47
CA THR A 121 19.86 10.53 10.82
C THR A 121 19.22 10.16 12.16
N GLU A 122 19.43 10.98 13.18
CA GLU A 122 18.74 10.85 14.44
C GLU A 122 17.27 11.21 14.26
N GLU A 123 16.40 10.26 14.53
CA GLU A 123 14.97 10.47 14.56
C GLU A 123 14.53 10.83 15.99
N SER A 124 13.66 11.83 16.10
CA SER A 124 13.07 12.20 17.42
C SER A 124 12.24 11.04 17.96
N LEU A 125 12.11 10.96 19.28
CA LEU A 125 11.27 9.95 19.94
C LEU A 125 9.81 9.96 19.44
N VAL A 126 9.32 11.13 19.04
CA VAL A 126 7.93 11.34 18.58
C VAL A 126 7.77 11.11 17.07
N GLY A 127 8.85 11.01 16.30
CA GLY A 127 8.78 10.67 14.85
C GLY A 127 8.05 11.71 13.99
N TRP A 128 8.02 12.99 14.36
CA TRP A 128 7.24 14.04 13.69
C TRP A 128 7.52 14.16 12.20
N ARG A 129 8.76 13.97 11.78
CA ARG A 129 9.13 14.06 10.36
C ARG A 129 8.37 13.07 9.49
N GLY A 130 8.37 11.78 9.89
CA GLY A 130 7.64 10.75 9.15
C GLY A 130 6.14 11.02 9.10
N ARG A 131 5.57 11.46 10.23
CA ARG A 131 4.15 11.82 10.33
C ARG A 131 3.79 12.95 9.37
N LEU A 132 4.51 14.07 9.42
CA LEU A 132 4.22 15.23 8.57
C LEU A 132 4.47 14.98 7.09
N LEU A 133 5.49 14.20 6.72
CA LEU A 133 5.84 13.92 5.33
C LEU A 133 4.85 12.96 4.63
N LEU A 134 4.10 12.17 5.40
CA LEU A 134 3.06 11.28 4.85
C LEU A 134 1.69 11.97 4.70
N LEU A 135 1.37 12.94 5.56
CA LEU A 135 0.06 13.62 5.55
C LEU A 135 -0.34 14.22 4.18
N PRO A 136 0.57 14.79 3.36
CA PRO A 136 0.20 15.30 2.05
C PRO A 136 -0.44 14.27 1.11
N LEU A 137 -0.23 12.97 1.35
CA LEU A 137 -0.89 11.90 0.58
C LEU A 137 -2.41 11.82 0.87
N LEU A 138 -2.91 12.46 1.91
CA LEU A 138 -4.36 12.61 2.11
C LEU A 138 -5.01 13.55 1.10
N ALA A 139 -4.26 14.50 0.50
CA ALA A 139 -4.80 15.42 -0.49
C ALA A 139 -5.30 14.70 -1.76
N PRO A 140 -4.55 13.77 -2.38
CA PRO A 140 -5.06 12.98 -3.50
C PRO A 140 -6.00 11.83 -3.10
N ALA A 141 -6.17 11.53 -1.81
CA ALA A 141 -6.98 10.39 -1.35
C ALA A 141 -8.43 10.40 -1.90
N PRO A 142 -9.16 11.53 -1.97
CA PRO A 142 -10.49 11.56 -2.58
C PRO A 142 -10.50 11.14 -4.05
N ALA A 143 -9.55 11.64 -4.84
CA ALA A 143 -9.44 11.27 -6.25
C ALA A 143 -9.10 9.79 -6.43
N LEU A 144 -8.21 9.26 -5.59
CA LEU A 144 -7.86 7.84 -5.56
C LEU A 144 -9.06 6.97 -5.18
N LEU A 145 -9.79 7.35 -4.13
CA LEU A 145 -10.98 6.61 -3.69
C LEU A 145 -12.05 6.61 -4.78
N LEU A 146 -12.37 7.75 -5.38
CA LEU A 146 -13.33 7.84 -6.49
C LEU A 146 -12.90 7.00 -7.69
N SER A 147 -11.61 7.03 -8.02
CA SER A 147 -11.06 6.20 -9.11
C SER A 147 -11.26 4.71 -8.84
N ILE A 148 -11.02 4.25 -7.61
CA ILE A 148 -11.24 2.87 -7.19
C ILE A 148 -12.73 2.51 -7.25
N LEU A 149 -13.61 3.35 -6.71
CA LEU A 149 -15.05 3.11 -6.67
C LEU A 149 -15.68 3.04 -8.06
N ILE A 150 -15.10 3.74 -9.05
CA ILE A 150 -15.56 3.70 -10.44
C ILE A 150 -14.91 2.54 -11.22
N ALA A 151 -13.62 2.32 -11.02
CA ALA A 151 -12.86 1.32 -11.78
C ALA A 151 -13.21 -0.11 -11.35
N LEU A 152 -13.42 -0.37 -10.06
CA LEU A 152 -13.64 -1.71 -9.52
C LEU A 152 -14.89 -2.39 -10.12
N PRO A 153 -16.08 -1.80 -10.11
CA PRO A 153 -17.25 -2.42 -10.75
C PRO A 153 -17.08 -2.60 -12.27
N THR A 154 -16.41 -1.64 -12.93
CA THR A 154 -16.18 -1.70 -14.38
C THR A 154 -15.26 -2.85 -14.75
N THR A 155 -14.14 -2.99 -14.08
CA THR A 155 -13.18 -4.08 -14.32
C THR A 155 -13.76 -5.43 -13.96
N THR A 156 -14.52 -5.53 -12.86
CA THR A 156 -15.18 -6.78 -12.44
C THR A 156 -16.22 -7.23 -13.46
N ARG A 157 -16.99 -6.31 -14.06
CA ARG A 157 -17.94 -6.66 -15.15
C ARG A 157 -17.20 -7.24 -16.36
N LEU A 158 -16.06 -6.64 -16.76
CA LEU A 158 -15.25 -7.16 -17.86
C LEU A 158 -14.70 -8.55 -17.52
N VAL A 159 -14.18 -8.77 -16.31
CA VAL A 159 -13.65 -10.07 -15.88
C VAL A 159 -14.74 -11.15 -15.91
N ARG A 160 -15.96 -10.83 -15.49
CA ARG A 160 -17.11 -11.78 -15.51
C ARG A 160 -17.55 -12.18 -16.90
N GLN A 161 -17.28 -11.39 -17.95
CA GLN A 161 -17.58 -11.77 -19.33
C GLN A 161 -16.71 -12.94 -19.83
N GLY A 162 -15.57 -13.19 -19.18
CA GLY A 162 -14.66 -14.28 -19.55
C GLY A 162 -13.94 -14.06 -20.87
N GLY A 163 -13.24 -15.10 -21.34
CA GLY A 163 -12.50 -15.07 -22.60
C GLY A 163 -11.53 -13.88 -22.70
N TRP A 164 -11.38 -13.34 -23.90
CA TRP A 164 -10.50 -12.18 -24.16
C TRP A 164 -10.89 -10.91 -23.41
N ILE A 165 -12.20 -10.65 -23.29
CA ILE A 165 -12.71 -9.46 -22.58
C ILE A 165 -12.40 -9.57 -21.09
N GLY A 166 -12.53 -10.76 -20.52
CA GLY A 166 -12.13 -11.01 -19.13
C GLY A 166 -10.65 -10.78 -18.88
N ALA A 167 -9.79 -11.26 -19.78
CA ALA A 167 -8.36 -11.01 -19.71
C ALA A 167 -8.03 -9.50 -19.77
N LEU A 168 -8.70 -8.76 -20.66
CA LEU A 168 -8.56 -7.31 -20.74
C LEU A 168 -8.98 -6.64 -19.43
N GLY A 169 -10.06 -7.08 -18.79
CA GLY A 169 -10.49 -6.57 -17.48
C GLY A 169 -9.42 -6.73 -16.39
N VAL A 170 -8.75 -7.89 -16.34
CA VAL A 170 -7.64 -8.13 -15.41
C VAL A 170 -6.46 -7.19 -15.70
N VAL A 171 -6.07 -7.04 -16.98
CA VAL A 171 -4.98 -6.14 -17.36
C VAL A 171 -5.30 -4.70 -17.00
N LEU A 172 -6.51 -4.23 -17.28
CA LEU A 172 -6.93 -2.86 -16.95
C LEU A 172 -6.95 -2.61 -15.44
N SER A 173 -7.43 -3.57 -14.64
CA SER A 173 -7.40 -3.44 -13.18
C SER A 173 -5.96 -3.40 -12.65
N PHE A 174 -5.08 -4.26 -13.17
CA PHE A 174 -3.66 -4.24 -12.82
C PHE A 174 -3.01 -2.89 -13.14
N LEU A 175 -3.23 -2.37 -14.35
CA LEU A 175 -2.68 -1.09 -14.78
C LEU A 175 -3.22 0.08 -13.94
N ALA A 176 -4.51 0.07 -13.61
CA ALA A 176 -5.11 1.10 -12.77
C ALA A 176 -4.46 1.17 -11.39
N VAL A 177 -4.31 0.03 -10.72
CA VAL A 177 -3.64 -0.06 -9.40
C VAL A 177 -2.17 0.34 -9.53
N TRP A 178 -1.46 -0.14 -10.53
CA TRP A 178 -0.06 0.22 -10.79
C TRP A 178 0.14 1.73 -10.99
N LEU A 179 -0.70 2.36 -11.81
CA LEU A 179 -0.64 3.81 -12.06
C LEU A 179 -0.91 4.64 -10.80
N VAL A 180 -1.84 4.20 -9.95
CA VAL A 180 -2.13 4.84 -8.66
C VAL A 180 -0.97 4.69 -7.67
N LEU A 181 -0.42 3.49 -7.55
CA LEU A 181 0.66 3.21 -6.60
C LEU A 181 2.00 3.85 -7.01
N THR A 182 2.26 4.03 -8.30
CA THR A 182 3.54 4.58 -8.78
C THR A 182 3.85 5.96 -8.16
N PRO A 183 3.00 7.01 -8.29
CA PRO A 183 3.28 8.32 -7.71
C PRO A 183 3.33 8.28 -6.17
N VAL A 184 2.53 7.44 -5.53
CA VAL A 184 2.55 7.24 -4.08
C VAL A 184 3.90 6.71 -3.62
N LEU A 185 4.43 5.66 -4.27
CA LEU A 185 5.74 5.10 -3.93
C LEU A 185 6.88 6.05 -4.27
N MET A 186 6.77 6.80 -5.37
CA MET A 186 7.76 7.82 -5.70
C MET A 186 7.83 8.90 -4.61
N TRP A 187 6.68 9.38 -4.13
CA TRP A 187 6.62 10.29 -2.99
C TRP A 187 7.25 9.67 -1.74
N VAL A 188 6.81 8.46 -1.39
CA VAL A 188 7.28 7.74 -0.21
C VAL A 188 8.80 7.53 -0.25
N PHE A 189 9.36 7.11 -1.37
CA PHE A 189 10.79 6.84 -1.48
C PHE A 189 11.66 8.10 -1.48
N ARG A 190 11.17 9.22 -2.05
CA ARG A 190 11.95 10.46 -2.12
C ARG A 190 11.74 11.41 -0.96
N VAL A 191 10.53 11.45 -0.42
CA VAL A 191 10.13 12.47 0.56
C VAL A 191 10.10 11.90 1.97
N VAL A 192 9.50 10.71 2.15
CA VAL A 192 9.45 10.07 3.47
C VAL A 192 10.80 9.41 3.81
N GLY A 193 11.50 8.86 2.83
CA GLY A 193 12.84 8.29 3.02
C GLY A 193 13.87 9.33 3.50
N PRO A 194 14.88 8.90 4.28
CA PRO A 194 15.93 9.81 4.77
C PRO A 194 16.88 10.28 3.67
N ASP A 195 17.17 9.41 2.72
CA ASP A 195 18.00 9.68 1.55
C ASP A 195 17.09 9.97 0.36
N SER A 196 17.34 11.07 -0.36
CA SER A 196 16.58 11.42 -1.57
C SER A 196 17.25 10.79 -2.80
N PRO A 197 16.84 9.60 -3.26
CA PRO A 197 17.42 8.97 -4.45
C PRO A 197 17.14 9.81 -5.70
N ASP A 198 17.97 9.65 -6.74
CA ASP A 198 17.77 10.37 -8.00
C ASP A 198 16.41 10.05 -8.63
N TRP A 199 15.88 11.01 -9.41
CA TRP A 199 14.54 10.93 -9.98
C TRP A 199 14.35 9.69 -10.87
N LEU A 200 15.36 9.37 -11.68
CA LEU A 200 15.24 8.27 -12.63
C LEU A 200 15.26 6.90 -11.94
N SER A 201 16.11 6.74 -10.92
CA SER A 201 16.11 5.52 -10.08
C SER A 201 14.80 5.37 -9.33
N THR A 202 14.23 6.47 -8.82
CA THR A 202 12.95 6.46 -8.13
C THR A 202 11.81 6.11 -9.07
N LEU A 203 11.77 6.68 -10.27
CA LEU A 203 10.76 6.36 -11.28
C LEU A 203 10.85 4.88 -11.68
N ALA A 204 12.05 4.39 -12.01
CA ALA A 204 12.24 3.02 -12.47
C ALA A 204 11.89 1.99 -11.39
N LEU A 205 12.49 2.11 -10.19
CA LEU A 205 12.31 1.11 -9.12
C LEU A 205 11.02 1.34 -8.32
N GLY A 206 10.57 2.58 -8.16
CA GLY A 206 9.27 2.90 -7.57
C GLY A 206 8.12 2.34 -8.42
N SER A 207 8.17 2.55 -9.75
CA SER A 207 7.19 1.98 -10.69
C SER A 207 7.27 0.44 -10.73
N PHE A 208 8.46 -0.15 -10.73
CA PHE A 208 8.63 -1.60 -10.65
C PHE A 208 8.06 -2.16 -9.35
N THR A 209 8.30 -1.50 -8.21
CA THR A 209 7.73 -1.89 -6.92
C THR A 209 6.21 -1.76 -6.94
N ALA A 210 5.66 -0.70 -7.54
CA ALA A 210 4.22 -0.52 -7.72
C ALA A 210 3.59 -1.64 -8.55
N ALA A 211 4.26 -2.09 -9.62
CA ALA A 211 3.81 -3.23 -10.43
C ALA A 211 3.78 -4.53 -9.61
N ASN A 212 4.82 -4.80 -8.82
CA ASN A 212 4.84 -5.96 -7.92
C ASN A 212 3.71 -5.89 -6.88
N LEU A 213 3.47 -4.73 -6.29
CA LEU A 213 2.38 -4.54 -5.33
C LEU A 213 1.01 -4.66 -5.99
N SER A 214 0.84 -4.18 -7.23
CA SER A 214 -0.39 -4.38 -7.99
C SER A 214 -0.67 -5.87 -8.18
N GLY A 215 0.32 -6.65 -8.65
CA GLY A 215 0.18 -8.10 -8.78
C GLY A 215 -0.11 -8.80 -7.44
N PHE A 216 0.56 -8.36 -6.39
CA PHE A 216 0.36 -8.90 -5.05
C PHE A 216 -1.05 -8.63 -4.49
N LEU A 217 -1.61 -7.43 -4.73
CA LEU A 217 -2.99 -7.11 -4.36
C LEU A 217 -4.02 -7.95 -5.14
N HIS A 218 -3.79 -8.20 -6.43
CA HIS A 218 -4.63 -9.12 -7.20
C HIS A 218 -4.53 -10.55 -6.67
N GLY A 219 -3.33 -10.98 -6.25
CA GLY A 219 -3.12 -12.25 -5.56
C GLY A 219 -3.90 -12.34 -4.25
N PHE A 220 -3.97 -11.23 -3.48
CA PHE A 220 -4.80 -11.18 -2.27
C PHE A 220 -6.29 -11.33 -2.56
N VAL A 221 -6.80 -10.65 -3.57
CA VAL A 221 -8.21 -10.78 -3.96
C VAL A 221 -8.52 -12.22 -4.40
N LEU A 222 -7.62 -12.84 -5.15
CA LEU A 222 -7.74 -14.26 -5.52
C LEU A 222 -7.73 -15.17 -4.30
N PHE A 223 -6.78 -14.99 -3.38
CA PHE A 223 -6.72 -15.72 -2.10
C PHE A 223 -8.02 -15.58 -1.31
N ALA A 224 -8.51 -14.34 -1.16
CA ALA A 224 -9.73 -14.04 -0.40
C ALA A 224 -11.01 -14.59 -1.08
N SER A 225 -10.95 -14.95 -2.36
CA SER A 225 -12.07 -15.60 -3.08
C SER A 225 -12.08 -17.13 -2.99
N LEU A 226 -11.02 -17.74 -2.42
CA LEU A 226 -10.99 -19.17 -2.18
C LEU A 226 -11.91 -19.54 -1.01
N PRO A 227 -12.59 -20.70 -1.06
CA PRO A 227 -13.46 -21.18 0.03
C PRO A 227 -12.60 -21.74 1.18
N LEU A 228 -11.84 -20.89 1.84
CA LEU A 228 -10.98 -21.26 2.96
C LEU A 228 -11.68 -20.97 4.29
N ASP A 229 -11.61 -21.92 5.20
CA ASP A 229 -12.00 -21.73 6.61
C ASP A 229 -10.84 -21.05 7.34
N LEU A 230 -10.84 -19.73 7.34
CA LEU A 230 -9.79 -18.94 7.99
C LEU A 230 -9.88 -18.97 9.51
N GLY A 231 -11.06 -19.33 10.05
CA GLY A 231 -11.27 -19.44 11.49
C GLY A 231 -10.74 -20.76 12.09
N ALA A 232 -10.62 -21.81 11.28
CA ALA A 232 -10.27 -23.14 11.78
C ALA A 232 -8.97 -23.17 12.64
N PRO A 233 -7.85 -22.53 12.25
CA PRO A 233 -6.64 -22.46 13.07
C PRO A 233 -6.80 -21.65 14.36
N PHE A 234 -7.88 -20.86 14.47
CA PHE A 234 -8.16 -19.94 15.57
C PHE A 234 -9.40 -20.34 16.38
N GLY A 235 -9.66 -21.65 16.47
CA GLY A 235 -10.79 -22.18 17.27
C GLY A 235 -12.17 -21.87 16.67
N GLY A 236 -12.27 -21.63 15.37
CA GLY A 236 -13.51 -21.32 14.68
C GLY A 236 -13.89 -19.83 14.70
N PHE A 237 -12.98 -18.93 15.10
CA PHE A 237 -13.20 -17.48 15.07
C PHE A 237 -12.80 -16.90 13.71
N ASP A 238 -13.77 -16.79 12.78
CA ASP A 238 -13.56 -16.34 11.41
C ASP A 238 -13.01 -14.92 11.34
N GLU A 239 -13.48 -14.01 12.20
CA GLU A 239 -13.00 -12.62 12.24
C GLU A 239 -11.54 -12.53 12.64
N ILE A 240 -11.09 -13.39 13.56
CA ILE A 240 -9.66 -13.46 13.95
C ILE A 240 -8.83 -14.00 12.79
N GLY A 241 -9.29 -15.08 12.16
CA GLY A 241 -8.62 -15.65 10.99
C GLY A 241 -8.50 -14.66 9.83
N ALA A 242 -9.57 -13.94 9.51
CA ALA A 242 -9.57 -12.89 8.50
C ALA A 242 -8.60 -11.74 8.86
N CYS A 243 -8.61 -11.29 10.11
CA CYS A 243 -7.70 -10.24 10.59
C CYS A 243 -6.23 -10.68 10.44
N VAL A 244 -5.89 -11.90 10.86
CA VAL A 244 -4.53 -12.45 10.74
C VAL A 244 -4.12 -12.58 9.27
N ALA A 245 -5.01 -13.04 8.39
CA ALA A 245 -4.75 -13.11 6.95
C ALA A 245 -4.44 -11.73 6.36
N VAL A 246 -5.24 -10.70 6.67
CA VAL A 246 -4.99 -9.32 6.24
C VAL A 246 -3.65 -8.80 6.76
N LEU A 247 -3.34 -9.02 8.04
CA LEU A 247 -2.08 -8.58 8.63
C LEU A 247 -0.87 -9.28 8.01
N LEU A 248 -0.98 -10.58 7.69
CA LEU A 248 0.08 -11.31 7.00
C LEU A 248 0.33 -10.75 5.58
N TRP A 249 -0.73 -10.47 4.84
CA TRP A 249 -0.62 -9.87 3.51
C TRP A 249 -0.05 -8.45 3.58
N LEU A 250 -0.46 -7.66 4.57
CA LEU A 250 0.08 -6.33 4.82
C LEU A 250 1.57 -6.41 5.20
N TYR A 251 1.98 -7.41 5.97
CA TYR A 251 3.39 -7.67 6.28
C TYR A 251 4.20 -7.95 5.00
N LEU A 252 3.74 -8.85 4.14
CA LEU A 252 4.41 -9.14 2.85
C LEU A 252 4.45 -7.92 1.92
N PHE A 253 3.38 -7.11 1.92
CA PHE A 253 3.34 -5.83 1.23
C PHE A 253 4.49 -4.91 1.69
N HIS A 254 4.70 -4.79 3.00
CA HIS A 254 5.79 -3.96 3.55
C HIS A 254 7.18 -4.54 3.26
N VAL A 255 7.33 -5.86 3.20
CA VAL A 255 8.59 -6.49 2.74
C VAL A 255 8.91 -6.04 1.31
N ILE A 256 7.93 -6.05 0.41
CA ILE A 256 8.10 -5.59 -0.97
C ILE A 256 8.48 -4.10 -1.03
N VAL A 257 7.82 -3.25 -0.23
CA VAL A 257 8.11 -1.81 -0.15
C VAL A 257 9.54 -1.56 0.33
N LEU A 258 9.98 -2.23 1.40
CA LEU A 258 11.33 -2.07 1.94
C LEU A 258 12.41 -2.57 0.96
N ALA A 259 12.16 -3.70 0.30
CA ALA A 259 13.04 -4.23 -0.74
C ALA A 259 13.15 -3.27 -1.93
N GLY A 260 12.01 -2.70 -2.36
CA GLY A 260 11.93 -1.70 -3.42
C GLY A 260 12.71 -0.42 -3.08
N TYR A 261 12.55 0.08 -1.86
CA TYR A 261 13.31 1.25 -1.39
C TYR A 261 14.82 0.96 -1.36
N SER A 262 15.25 -0.18 -0.80
CA SER A 262 16.65 -0.59 -0.79
C SER A 262 17.25 -0.67 -2.19
N ALA A 263 16.52 -1.27 -3.14
CA ALA A 263 16.92 -1.37 -4.53
C ALA A 263 17.05 0.02 -5.19
N THR A 264 16.11 0.94 -4.89
CA THR A 264 16.12 2.31 -5.39
C THR A 264 17.36 3.06 -4.93
N LEU A 265 17.73 2.96 -3.65
CA LEU A 265 18.95 3.56 -3.11
C LEU A 265 20.21 2.95 -3.76
N ALA A 266 20.26 1.64 -3.94
CA ALA A 266 21.39 0.96 -4.56
C ALA A 266 21.60 1.42 -6.01
N LEU A 267 20.51 1.54 -6.79
CA LEU A 267 20.58 2.04 -8.17
C LEU A 267 21.02 3.51 -8.22
N SER A 268 20.48 4.36 -7.35
CA SER A 268 20.84 5.78 -7.27
C SER A 268 22.32 5.97 -6.96
N ARG A 269 22.86 5.25 -5.96
CA ARG A 269 24.29 5.28 -5.60
C ARG A 269 25.19 4.79 -6.72
N TRP A 270 24.78 3.71 -7.42
CA TRP A 270 25.54 3.19 -8.55
C TRP A 270 25.57 4.19 -9.73
N ARG A 271 24.48 4.90 -10.00
CA ARG A 271 24.46 5.95 -11.02
C ARG A 271 25.35 7.13 -10.67
N ALA A 272 25.30 7.59 -9.41
CA ALA A 272 26.16 8.67 -8.91
C ALA A 272 27.66 8.35 -8.99
N SER A 273 28.04 7.07 -8.85
CA SER A 273 29.45 6.65 -8.98
C SER A 273 29.97 6.59 -10.43
N ARG A 274 29.10 6.82 -11.43
CA ARG A 274 29.44 6.80 -12.87
C ARG A 274 29.31 8.16 -13.56
N ALA A 275 28.70 9.14 -12.89
CA ALA A 275 28.61 10.52 -13.34
C ALA A 275 29.81 11.34 -12.86
#